data_1b6e230b189a917b13efb3ebc37eb5c6
#
_entry.id   1b6e230b189a917b13efb3ebc37eb5c6
#
_cell.length_a   1.000
_cell.length_b   1.000
_cell.length_c   1.000
_cell.angle_alpha   90.00
_cell.angle_beta   90.00
_cell.angle_gamma   90.00
#
_symmetry.space_group_name_H-M   'P 1'
#
loop_
_entity.id
_entity.type
_entity.pdbx_description
1 polymer ?
#
loop_
_entity_poly.entity_id
_entity_poly.type
_entity_poly.pdbx_seq_one_letter_code
_entity_poly.pdbx_strand_id
1 'polypeptide(L)'
;SGTDGMTKTATTFSNRVMDINPEDIESMSVLKGAAAAALYGSRAANGVIIITTKKGEEGAVRVNVSSKYTYSWANKLPEVQKQYGRGEYNTSGAFIDKTMDSWGDRIDGMAYDNIDDFFQGSSVWDNSVSVSGGSKNGSFYLSGSNYHQSGIIPTTGYDKTTFRFNGEQKYGILTVGANVSYSQASTDKTLTSAGLYGQGGNGAMTAVYGWPVDDQMSRYLNDDGSKYRILEGLQDLEDDVENPYWILNKNTLTDETSRFT
;
A
#
# COMPACT_ATOMS: atom_id res chain seq x y z
N SER A 1 -27.14 -11.80 -5.65
CA SER A 1 -25.84 -12.39 -6.00
C SER A 1 -24.87 -11.40 -6.66
N GLY A 2 -24.89 -10.13 -6.27
CA GLY A 2 -24.07 -9.07 -6.88
C GLY A 2 -22.93 -8.53 -6.00
N THR A 3 -22.66 -9.13 -4.85
CA THR A 3 -21.66 -8.64 -3.89
C THR A 3 -20.25 -9.15 -4.13
N ASP A 4 -20.05 -10.10 -5.02
CA ASP A 4 -18.74 -10.71 -5.28
C ASP A 4 -17.76 -9.79 -6.04
N GLY A 5 -18.27 -8.77 -6.72
CA GLY A 5 -17.42 -7.80 -7.43
C GLY A 5 -16.71 -6.81 -6.48
N MET A 6 -17.32 -6.48 -5.36
CA MET A 6 -16.78 -5.51 -4.39
C MET A 6 -15.58 -6.06 -3.63
N THR A 7 -15.57 -7.36 -3.35
CA THR A 7 -14.50 -8.00 -2.59
C THR A 7 -13.27 -8.33 -3.44
N LYS A 8 -13.45 -8.54 -4.74
CA LYS A 8 -12.35 -8.97 -5.63
C LYS A 8 -11.38 -7.86 -6.03
N THR A 9 -11.83 -6.63 -6.07
CA THR A 9 -10.97 -5.48 -6.41
C THR A 9 -10.19 -4.93 -5.20
N ALA A 10 -10.65 -5.20 -3.99
CA ALA A 10 -9.98 -4.76 -2.77
C ALA A 10 -9.01 -5.80 -2.19
N THR A 11 -9.09 -7.07 -2.58
CA THR A 11 -8.19 -8.11 -2.09
C THR A 11 -6.94 -8.22 -2.94
N THR A 12 -5.92 -7.48 -2.59
CA THR A 12 -4.55 -7.89 -2.94
C THR A 12 -4.27 -9.18 -2.19
N PHE A 13 -4.11 -10.29 -2.92
CA PHE A 13 -3.66 -11.54 -2.32
C PHE A 13 -2.33 -11.29 -1.62
N SER A 14 -2.27 -11.48 -0.32
CA SER A 14 -1.03 -11.36 0.41
C SER A 14 -0.05 -12.43 -0.09
N ASN A 15 1.06 -11.99 -0.65
CA ASN A 15 2.11 -12.89 -1.08
C ASN A 15 2.85 -13.39 0.18
N ARG A 16 2.93 -14.72 0.39
CA ARG A 16 3.62 -15.33 1.54
C ARG A 16 5.09 -14.94 1.67
N VAL A 17 5.73 -14.55 0.58
CA VAL A 17 7.11 -14.04 0.60
C VAL A 17 7.19 -12.74 1.43
N MET A 18 6.12 -11.97 1.45
CA MET A 18 6.04 -10.74 2.25
C MET A 18 5.98 -10.99 3.76
N ASP A 19 5.68 -12.22 4.21
CA ASP A 19 5.64 -12.54 5.64
C ASP A 19 7.06 -12.65 6.23
N ILE A 20 8.06 -12.91 5.40
CA ILE A 20 9.46 -13.09 5.82
C ILE A 20 10.14 -11.72 5.88
N ASN A 21 10.89 -11.48 6.96
CA ASN A 21 11.78 -10.34 6.99
C ASN A 21 12.97 -10.59 6.04
N PRO A 22 13.28 -9.68 5.10
CA PRO A 22 14.44 -9.83 4.22
C PRO A 22 15.77 -10.04 4.96
N GLU A 23 15.93 -9.44 6.15
CA GLU A 23 17.11 -9.62 6.99
C GLU A 23 17.26 -11.03 7.55
N ASP A 24 16.19 -11.85 7.57
CA ASP A 24 16.23 -13.26 7.98
C ASP A 24 16.55 -14.22 6.82
N ILE A 25 16.68 -13.71 5.60
CA ILE A 25 16.97 -14.53 4.42
C ILE A 25 18.48 -14.77 4.34
N GLU A 26 18.88 -16.03 4.26
CA GLU A 26 20.24 -16.45 3.98
C GLU A 26 20.50 -16.55 2.48
N SER A 27 19.57 -17.20 1.76
CA SER A 27 19.66 -17.36 0.30
C SER A 27 18.28 -17.47 -0.35
N MET A 28 18.24 -17.11 -1.63
CA MET A 28 17.06 -17.25 -2.48
C MET A 28 17.45 -17.93 -3.79
N SER A 29 16.75 -19.00 -4.14
CA SER A 29 16.94 -19.73 -5.40
C SER A 29 15.65 -19.77 -6.19
N VAL A 30 15.73 -19.47 -7.48
CA VAL A 30 14.59 -19.51 -8.41
C VAL A 30 14.74 -20.70 -9.33
N LEU A 31 13.85 -21.68 -9.21
CA LEU A 31 13.76 -22.82 -10.12
C LEU A 31 12.69 -22.50 -11.18
N LYS A 32 13.05 -22.62 -12.46
CA LYS A 32 12.17 -22.33 -13.59
C LYS A 32 11.80 -23.60 -14.35
N GLY A 33 10.58 -23.62 -14.92
CA GLY A 33 10.15 -24.63 -15.89
C GLY A 33 10.13 -26.08 -15.35
N ALA A 34 10.57 -27.01 -16.20
CA ALA A 34 10.47 -28.44 -15.96
C ALA A 34 11.21 -28.92 -14.70
N ALA A 35 12.32 -28.28 -14.33
CA ALA A 35 13.09 -28.64 -13.12
C ALA A 35 12.26 -28.36 -11.84
N ALA A 36 11.50 -27.29 -11.81
CA ALA A 36 10.61 -26.98 -10.69
C ALA A 36 9.46 -27.99 -10.62
N ALA A 37 8.83 -28.32 -11.75
CA ALA A 37 7.74 -29.27 -11.81
C ALA A 37 8.17 -30.70 -11.43
N ALA A 38 9.39 -31.10 -11.80
CA ALA A 38 9.94 -32.42 -11.44
C ALA A 38 10.15 -32.58 -9.94
N LEU A 39 10.56 -31.54 -9.22
CA LEU A 39 10.82 -31.57 -7.78
C LEU A 39 9.60 -31.30 -6.91
N TYR A 40 8.69 -30.45 -7.36
CA TYR A 40 7.57 -29.89 -6.55
C TYR A 40 6.19 -30.18 -7.14
N GLY A 41 6.12 -30.94 -8.25
CA GLY A 41 4.88 -31.34 -8.91
C GLY A 41 4.26 -30.25 -9.77
N SER A 42 3.03 -30.49 -10.22
CA SER A 42 2.31 -29.62 -11.18
C SER A 42 2.07 -28.19 -10.70
N ARG A 43 1.99 -27.97 -9.39
CA ARG A 43 1.86 -26.62 -8.82
C ARG A 43 3.07 -25.72 -9.10
N ALA A 44 4.20 -26.30 -9.41
CA ALA A 44 5.46 -25.63 -9.71
C ALA A 44 5.68 -25.38 -11.21
N ALA A 45 4.69 -25.64 -12.06
CA ALA A 45 4.81 -25.48 -13.51
C ALA A 45 5.25 -24.05 -13.93
N ASN A 46 4.85 -23.02 -13.17
CA ASN A 46 5.24 -21.64 -13.39
C ASN A 46 6.54 -21.22 -12.68
N GLY A 47 7.23 -22.17 -12.04
CA GLY A 47 8.45 -21.95 -11.27
C GLY A 47 8.23 -21.99 -9.76
N VAL A 48 9.35 -22.07 -9.02
CA VAL A 48 9.40 -22.09 -7.55
C VAL A 48 10.48 -21.14 -7.07
N ILE A 49 10.17 -20.36 -6.05
CA ILE A 49 11.14 -19.59 -5.30
C ILE A 49 11.40 -20.32 -3.98
N ILE A 50 12.63 -20.76 -3.79
CA ILE A 50 13.10 -21.41 -2.56
C ILE A 50 13.79 -20.35 -1.73
N ILE A 51 13.29 -20.11 -0.52
CA ILE A 51 13.89 -19.19 0.43
C ILE A 51 14.47 -19.98 1.58
N THR A 52 15.78 -19.88 1.76
CA THR A 52 16.48 -20.41 2.91
C THR A 52 16.65 -19.28 3.93
N THR A 53 16.21 -19.53 5.15
CA THR A 53 16.32 -18.56 6.24
C THR A 53 17.53 -18.82 7.09
N LYS A 54 18.10 -17.76 7.67
CA LYS A 54 19.27 -17.82 8.57
C LYS A 54 19.04 -18.77 9.72
N LYS A 55 20.11 -19.48 10.07
CA LYS A 55 20.19 -20.41 11.20
C LYS A 55 21.34 -19.99 12.11
N GLY A 56 21.36 -20.55 13.30
CA GLY A 56 22.52 -20.41 14.18
C GLY A 56 23.70 -21.26 13.65
N GLU A 57 24.89 -20.73 13.81
CA GLU A 57 26.13 -21.40 13.47
C GLU A 57 26.97 -21.65 14.75
N GLU A 58 27.89 -22.64 14.71
CA GLU A 58 28.85 -22.84 15.78
C GLU A 58 29.72 -21.59 15.92
N GLY A 59 29.84 -21.09 17.12
CA GLY A 59 30.64 -19.90 17.43
C GLY A 59 30.07 -19.03 18.55
N ALA A 60 30.76 -17.96 18.82
CA ALA A 60 30.32 -16.98 19.80
C ALA A 60 28.98 -16.35 19.43
N VAL A 61 28.22 -15.95 20.42
CA VAL A 61 26.96 -15.23 20.21
C VAL A 61 27.24 -13.94 19.46
N ARG A 62 26.48 -13.76 18.38
CA ARG A 62 26.50 -12.55 17.54
C ARG A 62 25.16 -11.85 17.65
N VAL A 63 25.20 -10.53 17.81
CA VAL A 63 24.02 -9.66 17.81
C VAL A 63 24.13 -8.74 16.61
N ASN A 64 23.11 -8.73 15.77
CA ASN A 64 23.01 -7.77 14.66
C ASN A 64 21.80 -6.87 14.90
N VAL A 65 22.00 -5.58 14.71
CA VAL A 65 20.94 -4.57 14.77
C VAL A 65 20.99 -3.79 13.46
N SER A 66 19.85 -3.68 12.81
CA SER A 66 19.67 -2.87 11.60
C SER A 66 18.55 -1.89 11.83
N SER A 67 18.80 -0.64 11.48
CA SER A 67 17.77 0.41 11.50
C SER A 67 17.94 1.23 10.22
N LYS A 68 16.90 1.27 9.40
CA LYS A 68 16.88 1.99 8.13
C LYS A 68 15.72 2.95 8.11
N TYR A 69 16.02 4.19 7.77
CA TYR A 69 15.01 5.21 7.50
C TYR A 69 15.08 5.61 6.04
N THR A 70 13.93 5.62 5.38
CA THR A 70 13.79 6.07 3.99
C THR A 70 12.70 7.12 3.92
N TYR A 71 12.98 8.21 3.25
CA TYR A 71 11.98 9.24 2.95
C TYR A 71 11.84 9.40 1.45
N SER A 72 10.60 9.43 0.96
CA SER A 72 10.26 9.53 -0.45
C SER A 72 9.17 10.57 -0.66
N TRP A 73 9.18 11.22 -1.81
CA TRP A 73 8.16 12.20 -2.19
C TRP A 73 7.90 12.12 -3.69
N ALA A 74 6.73 12.59 -4.11
CA ALA A 74 6.44 12.75 -5.52
C ALA A 74 7.28 13.89 -6.10
N ASN A 75 8.23 13.57 -6.98
CA ASN A 75 9.15 14.55 -7.56
C ASN A 75 8.69 15.09 -8.91
N LYS A 76 7.70 14.46 -9.54
CA LYS A 76 7.14 14.89 -10.82
C LYS A 76 5.67 14.48 -10.87
N LEU A 77 4.82 15.46 -10.85
CA LEU A 77 3.36 15.33 -10.96
C LEU A 77 2.91 15.91 -12.32
N PRO A 78 1.77 15.47 -12.86
CA PRO A 78 1.21 16.06 -14.05
C PRO A 78 0.90 17.55 -13.86
N GLU A 79 1.30 18.37 -14.81
CA GLU A 79 0.93 19.78 -14.83
C GLU A 79 -0.49 19.92 -15.38
N VAL A 80 -1.29 20.72 -14.70
CA VAL A 80 -2.64 21.09 -15.12
C VAL A 80 -2.70 22.58 -15.48
N GLN A 81 -3.67 22.96 -16.33
CA GLN A 81 -3.86 24.36 -16.66
C GLN A 81 -4.30 25.14 -15.41
N LYS A 82 -3.89 26.42 -15.28
CA LYS A 82 -4.21 27.32 -14.16
C LYS A 82 -4.75 28.67 -14.63
N GLN A 83 -5.30 28.72 -15.85
CA GLN A 83 -5.76 29.95 -16.47
C GLN A 83 -7.28 30.09 -16.48
N TYR A 84 -7.99 28.96 -16.52
CA TYR A 84 -9.44 28.91 -16.63
C TYR A 84 -10.01 28.18 -15.42
N GLY A 85 -11.07 28.72 -14.85
CA GLY A 85 -11.82 28.11 -13.76
C GLY A 85 -12.81 27.06 -14.25
N ARG A 86 -13.58 26.52 -13.30
CA ARG A 86 -14.63 25.54 -13.54
C ARG A 86 -15.72 26.11 -14.46
N GLY A 87 -16.28 25.26 -15.28
CA GLY A 87 -17.31 25.58 -16.25
C GLY A 87 -16.86 25.32 -17.68
N GLU A 88 -17.77 25.47 -18.59
CA GLU A 88 -17.52 25.39 -20.04
C GLU A 88 -18.48 26.30 -20.80
N TYR A 89 -18.19 26.55 -22.07
CA TYR A 89 -19.10 27.22 -22.98
C TYR A 89 -19.62 26.24 -24.02
N ASN A 90 -20.94 26.12 -24.16
CA ASN A 90 -21.53 25.27 -25.18
C ASN A 90 -21.36 25.85 -26.60
N THR A 91 -21.75 25.11 -27.59
CA THR A 91 -21.65 25.52 -29.00
C THR A 91 -22.43 26.79 -29.35
N SER A 92 -23.39 27.16 -28.54
CA SER A 92 -24.18 28.41 -28.67
C SER A 92 -23.55 29.60 -27.93
N GLY A 93 -22.42 29.40 -27.25
CA GLY A 93 -21.74 30.41 -26.43
C GLY A 93 -22.38 30.63 -25.05
N ALA A 94 -23.30 29.79 -24.61
CA ALA A 94 -23.87 29.88 -23.26
C ALA A 94 -22.95 29.17 -22.25
N PHE A 95 -22.76 29.82 -21.13
CA PHE A 95 -21.96 29.31 -20.02
C PHE A 95 -22.70 28.18 -19.28
N ILE A 96 -22.00 27.08 -19.00
CA ILE A 96 -22.45 25.94 -18.21
C ILE A 96 -21.61 25.88 -16.94
N ASP A 97 -22.23 26.06 -15.80
CA ASP A 97 -21.59 26.05 -14.48
C ASP A 97 -21.70 24.69 -13.76
N LYS A 98 -22.57 23.80 -14.26
CA LYS A 98 -22.84 22.49 -13.66
C LYS A 98 -21.99 21.38 -14.30
N THR A 99 -20.67 21.57 -14.30
CA THR A 99 -19.69 20.63 -14.81
C THR A 99 -18.41 20.70 -13.97
N MET A 100 -17.60 19.65 -14.01
CA MET A 100 -16.26 19.62 -13.44
C MET A 100 -15.20 20.12 -14.41
N ASP A 101 -15.57 20.37 -15.67
CA ASP A 101 -14.65 20.88 -16.68
C ASP A 101 -14.08 22.25 -16.29
N SER A 102 -12.83 22.47 -16.60
CA SER A 102 -12.08 23.69 -16.29
C SER A 102 -11.77 24.47 -17.57
N TRP A 103 -12.85 24.81 -18.32
CA TRP A 103 -12.83 25.62 -19.54
C TRP A 103 -13.79 26.81 -19.45
N GLY A 104 -14.04 27.25 -18.22
CA GLY A 104 -14.91 28.39 -17.92
C GLY A 104 -14.23 29.73 -18.11
N ASP A 105 -14.57 30.69 -17.25
CA ASP A 105 -13.99 32.01 -17.30
C ASP A 105 -12.51 32.00 -16.91
N ARG A 106 -11.77 32.99 -17.44
CA ARG A 106 -10.37 33.14 -17.06
C ARG A 106 -10.27 33.62 -15.61
N ILE A 107 -9.45 32.87 -14.83
CA ILE A 107 -9.12 33.21 -13.45
C ILE A 107 -7.81 33.97 -13.41
N ASP A 108 -7.83 35.18 -12.83
CA ASP A 108 -6.64 36.02 -12.67
C ASP A 108 -5.95 35.69 -11.32
N GLY A 109 -5.18 34.61 -11.27
CA GLY A 109 -4.23 34.35 -10.22
C GLY A 109 -4.73 33.61 -8.98
N MET A 110 -5.92 33.00 -9.00
CA MET A 110 -6.49 32.22 -7.88
C MET A 110 -6.63 30.74 -8.20
N ALA A 111 -5.57 30.12 -8.68
CA ALA A 111 -5.53 28.66 -8.85
C ALA A 111 -4.90 28.00 -7.63
N TYR A 112 -5.54 26.93 -7.14
CA TYR A 112 -4.99 26.07 -6.09
C TYR A 112 -4.04 25.03 -6.69
N ASP A 113 -3.01 24.68 -5.94
CA ASP A 113 -2.07 23.61 -6.29
C ASP A 113 -2.57 22.24 -5.80
N ASN A 114 -3.85 21.94 -6.08
CA ASN A 114 -4.57 20.79 -5.55
C ASN A 114 -3.82 19.45 -5.69
N ILE A 115 -3.14 19.22 -6.82
CA ILE A 115 -2.42 17.97 -7.07
C ILE A 115 -1.17 17.88 -6.18
N ASP A 116 -0.39 18.96 -6.09
CA ASP A 116 0.81 19.00 -5.25
C ASP A 116 0.45 18.88 -3.77
N ASP A 117 -0.61 19.58 -3.34
CA ASP A 117 -1.09 19.57 -1.95
C ASP A 117 -1.69 18.23 -1.53
N PHE A 118 -2.17 17.42 -2.48
CA PHE A 118 -2.76 16.12 -2.19
C PHE A 118 -1.73 15.08 -1.77
N PHE A 119 -0.58 15.07 -2.43
CA PHE A 119 0.46 14.08 -2.14
C PHE A 119 1.32 14.51 -0.97
N GLN A 120 1.56 13.60 -0.07
CA GLN A 120 2.45 13.81 1.08
C GLN A 120 3.78 13.08 0.91
N GLY A 121 4.74 13.43 1.76
CA GLY A 121 5.96 12.63 1.89
C GLY A 121 5.65 11.28 2.53
N SER A 122 6.30 10.24 2.04
CA SER A 122 6.25 8.88 2.59
C SER A 122 7.51 8.62 3.39
N SER A 123 7.37 8.08 4.58
CA SER A 123 8.48 7.63 5.41
C SER A 123 8.41 6.13 5.65
N VAL A 124 9.57 5.50 5.66
CA VAL A 124 9.72 4.09 6.00
C VAL A 124 10.73 3.96 7.13
N TRP A 125 10.31 3.30 8.21
CA TRP A 125 11.17 2.82 9.28
C TRP A 125 11.24 1.30 9.22
N ASP A 126 12.43 0.76 9.00
CA ASP A 126 12.69 -0.67 8.97
C ASP A 126 13.74 -1.00 10.03
N ASN A 127 13.31 -1.60 11.12
CA ASN A 127 14.14 -1.93 12.25
C ASN A 127 14.16 -3.43 12.45
N SER A 128 15.34 -4.01 12.67
CA SER A 128 15.48 -5.41 12.98
C SER A 128 16.60 -5.67 13.98
N VAL A 129 16.41 -6.71 14.76
CA VAL A 129 17.42 -7.24 15.67
C VAL A 129 17.49 -8.73 15.51
N SER A 130 18.69 -9.29 15.46
CA SER A 130 18.87 -10.72 15.51
C SER A 130 20.01 -11.13 16.44
N VAL A 131 19.84 -12.29 17.05
CA VAL A 131 20.83 -12.91 17.91
C VAL A 131 21.04 -14.33 17.44
N SER A 132 22.26 -14.74 17.18
CA SER A 132 22.60 -16.08 16.76
C SER A 132 23.85 -16.59 17.46
N GLY A 133 23.95 -17.88 17.62
CA GLY A 133 25.13 -18.52 18.20
C GLY A 133 24.97 -20.01 18.28
N GLY A 134 26.03 -20.69 18.71
CA GLY A 134 25.97 -22.13 18.82
C GLY A 134 27.25 -22.75 19.30
N SER A 135 27.17 -24.03 19.55
CA SER A 135 28.25 -24.92 19.92
C SER A 135 28.26 -26.12 18.98
N LYS A 136 29.21 -27.05 19.15
CA LYS A 136 29.24 -28.34 18.41
C LYS A 136 27.94 -29.13 18.54
N ASN A 137 27.20 -28.92 19.62
CA ASN A 137 26.02 -29.71 19.96
C ASN A 137 24.70 -29.00 19.72
N GLY A 138 24.71 -27.72 19.39
CA GLY A 138 23.46 -27.00 19.12
C GLY A 138 23.68 -25.56 18.69
N SER A 139 22.73 -25.04 17.98
CA SER A 139 22.74 -23.66 17.51
C SER A 139 21.36 -23.03 17.57
N PHE A 140 21.32 -21.72 17.64
CA PHE A 140 20.08 -20.96 17.66
C PHE A 140 20.22 -19.67 16.85
N TYR A 141 19.09 -19.26 16.29
CA TYR A 141 18.87 -17.97 15.66
C TYR A 141 17.54 -17.40 16.16
N LEU A 142 17.56 -16.18 16.61
CA LEU A 142 16.40 -15.44 17.09
C LEU A 142 16.39 -14.10 16.37
N SER A 143 15.25 -13.67 15.85
CA SER A 143 15.09 -12.34 15.26
C SER A 143 13.74 -11.73 15.57
N GLY A 144 13.71 -10.39 15.56
CA GLY A 144 12.51 -9.60 15.61
C GLY A 144 12.65 -8.38 14.72
N SER A 145 11.58 -8.00 14.04
CA SER A 145 11.58 -6.79 13.22
C SER A 145 10.27 -6.03 13.32
N ASN A 146 10.39 -4.72 13.09
CA ASN A 146 9.27 -3.82 12.94
C ASN A 146 9.50 -2.96 11.71
N TYR A 147 8.53 -2.97 10.81
CA TYR A 147 8.49 -2.18 9.60
C TYR A 147 7.26 -1.28 9.65
N HIS A 148 7.46 0.01 9.49
CA HIS A 148 6.39 1.01 9.43
C HIS A 148 6.57 1.87 8.20
N GLN A 149 5.52 2.02 7.40
CA GLN A 149 5.51 2.84 6.19
C GLN A 149 4.25 3.71 6.14
N SER A 150 4.42 5.01 6.02
CA SER A 150 3.35 5.91 5.57
C SER A 150 3.30 5.97 4.05
N GLY A 151 2.10 6.02 3.46
CA GLY A 151 1.94 6.16 2.00
C GLY A 151 2.15 7.60 1.53
N ILE A 152 2.40 7.78 0.23
CA ILE A 152 2.40 9.10 -0.42
C ILE A 152 0.98 9.65 -0.62
N ILE A 153 -0.03 8.78 -0.58
CA ILE A 153 -1.44 9.17 -0.52
C ILE A 153 -1.81 9.24 0.96
N PRO A 154 -2.40 10.34 1.44
CA PRO A 154 -2.80 10.47 2.84
C PRO A 154 -3.68 9.30 3.30
N THR A 155 -3.65 8.98 4.59
CA THR A 155 -4.41 7.89 5.22
C THR A 155 -4.07 6.47 4.76
N THR A 156 -3.05 6.30 3.93
CA THR A 156 -2.55 4.98 3.54
C THR A 156 -1.27 4.62 4.28
N GLY A 157 -1.11 3.35 4.60
CA GLY A 157 0.05 2.89 5.37
C GLY A 157 0.21 1.38 5.36
N TYR A 158 1.37 0.95 5.84
CA TYR A 158 1.67 -0.46 6.02
C TYR A 158 2.55 -0.65 7.25
N ASP A 159 2.09 -1.49 8.16
CA ASP A 159 2.81 -1.89 9.36
C ASP A 159 3.05 -3.40 9.35
N LYS A 160 4.23 -3.82 9.77
CA LYS A 160 4.56 -5.24 9.88
C LYS A 160 5.48 -5.49 11.06
N THR A 161 5.13 -6.48 11.87
CA THR A 161 5.99 -6.99 12.94
C THR A 161 6.25 -8.47 12.70
N THR A 162 7.51 -8.89 12.80
CA THR A 162 7.88 -10.29 12.67
C THR A 162 8.71 -10.75 13.87
N PHE A 163 8.57 -12.03 14.17
CA PHE A 163 9.39 -12.75 15.13
C PHE A 163 9.75 -14.10 14.54
N ARG A 164 11.00 -14.52 14.72
CA ARG A 164 11.48 -15.82 14.26
C ARG A 164 12.43 -16.44 15.26
N PHE A 165 12.26 -17.74 15.44
CA PHE A 165 13.18 -18.58 16.19
C PHE A 165 13.52 -19.83 15.37
N ASN A 166 14.81 -20.12 15.22
CA ASN A 166 15.33 -21.39 14.69
C ASN A 166 16.30 -21.94 15.72
N GLY A 167 16.09 -23.17 16.15
CA GLY A 167 16.99 -23.84 17.09
C GLY A 167 17.21 -25.30 16.71
N GLU A 168 18.43 -25.79 16.91
CA GLU A 168 18.81 -27.18 16.72
C GLU A 168 19.69 -27.62 17.87
N GLN A 169 19.43 -28.83 18.38
CA GLN A 169 20.23 -29.46 19.44
C GLN A 169 20.49 -30.90 19.08
N LYS A 170 21.75 -31.33 19.26
CA LYS A 170 22.23 -32.71 19.01
C LYS A 170 22.47 -33.42 20.34
N TYR A 171 21.89 -34.62 20.42
CA TYR A 171 22.07 -35.54 21.55
C TYR A 171 22.57 -36.88 21.03
N GLY A 172 23.89 -37.01 20.92
CA GLY A 172 24.49 -38.21 20.29
C GLY A 172 24.06 -38.35 18.83
N ILE A 173 23.28 -39.39 18.54
CA ILE A 173 22.75 -39.68 17.19
C ILE A 173 21.43 -38.94 16.90
N LEU A 174 20.82 -38.36 17.91
CA LEU A 174 19.53 -37.66 17.77
C LEU A 174 19.76 -36.17 17.56
N THR A 175 19.12 -35.61 16.54
CA THR A 175 19.04 -34.16 16.32
C THR A 175 17.60 -33.70 16.47
N VAL A 176 17.37 -32.74 17.34
CA VAL A 176 16.06 -32.11 17.57
C VAL A 176 16.15 -30.67 17.12
N GLY A 177 15.23 -30.24 16.26
CA GLY A 177 15.15 -28.86 15.76
C GLY A 177 13.75 -28.31 15.90
N ALA A 178 13.68 -26.99 16.08
CA ALA A 178 12.44 -26.22 16.07
C ALA A 178 12.61 -24.97 15.19
N ASN A 179 11.58 -24.68 14.42
CA ASN A 179 11.48 -23.46 13.63
C ASN A 179 10.10 -22.85 13.90
N VAL A 180 10.10 -21.65 14.44
CA VAL A 180 8.87 -20.94 14.79
C VAL A 180 8.95 -19.55 14.16
N SER A 181 7.89 -19.14 13.49
CA SER A 181 7.77 -17.76 13.00
C SER A 181 6.39 -17.19 13.26
N TYR A 182 6.36 -15.94 13.58
CA TYR A 182 5.16 -15.14 13.73
C TYR A 182 5.30 -13.89 12.88
N SER A 183 4.25 -13.54 12.15
CA SER A 183 4.16 -12.26 11.44
C SER A 183 2.76 -11.68 11.62
N GLN A 184 2.73 -10.38 11.86
CA GLN A 184 1.51 -9.58 11.88
C GLN A 184 1.72 -8.41 10.93
N ALA A 185 0.78 -8.19 10.02
CA ALA A 185 0.79 -7.07 9.09
C ALA A 185 -0.56 -6.37 9.08
N SER A 186 -0.53 -5.05 9.00
CA SER A 186 -1.69 -4.19 8.82
C SER A 186 -1.46 -3.30 7.62
N THR A 187 -2.46 -3.17 6.78
CA THR A 187 -2.42 -2.29 5.60
C THR A 187 -3.63 -1.37 5.62
N ASP A 188 -3.38 -0.08 5.73
CA ASP A 188 -4.40 0.94 5.55
C ASP A 188 -4.49 1.31 4.07
N LYS A 189 -5.68 1.15 3.52
CA LYS A 189 -5.98 1.34 2.09
C LYS A 189 -7.05 2.39 1.90
N THR A 190 -7.02 3.03 0.74
CA THR A 190 -8.13 3.85 0.26
C THR A 190 -8.55 3.39 -1.13
N LEU A 191 -9.75 3.76 -1.55
CA LEU A 191 -10.25 3.50 -2.89
C LEU A 191 -9.53 4.46 -3.86
N THR A 192 -8.50 3.96 -4.54
CA THR A 192 -7.67 4.78 -5.45
C THR A 192 -8.17 4.77 -6.89
N SER A 193 -8.87 3.72 -7.31
CA SER A 193 -9.35 3.56 -8.69
C SER A 193 -10.87 3.47 -8.77
N ALA A 194 -11.41 3.89 -9.90
CA ALA A 194 -12.81 3.74 -10.24
C ALA A 194 -13.20 2.27 -10.41
N GLY A 195 -14.45 1.93 -10.23
CA GLY A 195 -14.97 0.73 -10.82
C GLY A 195 -15.58 -0.32 -9.91
N LEU A 196 -16.18 0.05 -8.81
CA LEU A 196 -17.02 -0.90 -8.05
C LEU A 196 -18.32 -1.26 -8.76
N TYR A 197 -18.81 -0.43 -9.69
CA TYR A 197 -20.12 -0.63 -10.32
C TYR A 197 -20.15 -0.56 -11.85
N GLY A 198 -19.00 -0.48 -12.53
CA GLY A 198 -18.98 -0.35 -13.98
C GLY A 198 -19.54 0.97 -14.54
N GLN A 199 -19.89 1.88 -13.68
CA GLN A 199 -20.50 3.18 -13.93
C GLN A 199 -19.51 4.28 -13.55
N GLY A 200 -18.29 4.28 -14.06
CA GLY A 200 -17.37 5.38 -13.88
C GLY A 200 -17.12 5.84 -12.42
N GLY A 201 -17.29 4.94 -11.44
CA GLY A 201 -17.09 5.25 -10.02
C GLY A 201 -15.72 5.87 -9.79
N ASN A 202 -15.71 7.07 -9.24
CA ASN A 202 -14.52 7.89 -9.13
C ASN A 202 -13.70 7.47 -7.92
N GLY A 203 -12.59 6.78 -8.15
CA GLY A 203 -11.56 6.61 -7.14
C GLY A 203 -10.88 7.94 -6.84
N ALA A 204 -10.24 8.02 -5.68
CA ALA A 204 -9.57 9.25 -5.23
C ALA A 204 -8.64 9.84 -6.30
N MET A 205 -7.89 9.00 -7.03
CA MET A 205 -6.94 9.48 -8.03
C MET A 205 -7.59 10.12 -9.25
N THR A 206 -8.73 9.58 -9.73
CA THR A 206 -9.49 10.20 -10.82
C THR A 206 -10.01 11.58 -10.40
N ALA A 207 -10.51 11.67 -9.18
CA ALA A 207 -11.01 12.92 -8.62
C ALA A 207 -9.90 13.96 -8.43
N VAL A 208 -8.71 13.56 -7.98
CA VAL A 208 -7.55 14.46 -7.82
C VAL A 208 -7.19 15.14 -9.14
N TYR A 209 -7.09 14.35 -10.22
CA TYR A 209 -6.71 14.91 -11.52
C TYR A 209 -7.85 15.63 -12.24
N GLY A 210 -9.10 15.36 -11.89
CA GLY A 210 -10.28 16.03 -12.42
C GLY A 210 -10.79 17.20 -11.58
N TRP A 211 -10.17 17.52 -10.43
CA TRP A 211 -10.64 18.58 -9.56
C TRP A 211 -10.33 19.95 -10.17
N PRO A 212 -11.30 20.88 -10.24
CA PRO A 212 -11.07 22.22 -10.78
C PRO A 212 -10.05 23.00 -9.97
N VAL A 213 -9.23 23.80 -10.67
CA VAL A 213 -8.13 24.55 -10.05
C VAL A 213 -8.57 25.78 -9.27
N ASP A 214 -9.79 26.25 -9.48
CA ASP A 214 -10.39 27.39 -8.77
C ASP A 214 -11.17 26.99 -7.51
N ASP A 215 -11.23 25.70 -7.19
CA ASP A 215 -11.81 25.19 -5.95
C ASP A 215 -10.77 24.46 -5.10
N GLN A 216 -10.77 24.71 -3.79
CA GLN A 216 -9.82 24.09 -2.86
C GLN A 216 -10.24 22.67 -2.54
N MET A 217 -9.56 21.69 -3.13
CA MET A 217 -9.87 20.27 -2.99
C MET A 217 -9.83 19.76 -1.55
N SER A 218 -8.96 20.30 -0.70
CA SER A 218 -8.86 19.92 0.72
C SER A 218 -10.09 20.31 1.55
N ARG A 219 -10.95 21.19 1.02
CA ARG A 219 -12.23 21.53 1.62
C ARG A 219 -13.28 20.46 1.31
N TYR A 220 -13.30 19.40 2.10
CA TYR A 220 -14.24 18.28 1.89
C TYR A 220 -15.46 18.29 2.84
N LEU A 221 -15.50 19.25 3.78
CA LEU A 221 -16.60 19.45 4.72
C LEU A 221 -17.06 20.91 4.68
N ASN A 222 -18.36 21.10 4.91
CA ASN A 222 -18.95 22.38 5.21
C ASN A 222 -18.77 22.72 6.70
N ASP A 223 -19.06 23.97 7.09
CA ASP A 223 -18.92 24.46 8.46
C ASP A 223 -19.78 23.68 9.48
N ASP A 224 -20.88 23.09 9.02
CA ASP A 224 -21.77 22.26 9.83
C ASP A 224 -21.32 20.78 9.91
N GLY A 225 -20.19 20.44 9.28
CA GLY A 225 -19.66 19.09 9.23
C GLY A 225 -20.30 18.20 8.16
N SER A 226 -21.22 18.70 7.37
CA SER A 226 -21.78 17.99 6.23
C SER A 226 -20.75 17.92 5.09
N LYS A 227 -20.96 16.97 4.17
CA LYS A 227 -20.09 16.81 3.00
C LYS A 227 -20.15 18.04 2.10
N TYR A 228 -18.96 18.59 1.80
CA TYR A 228 -18.84 19.61 0.76
C TYR A 228 -18.99 18.97 -0.62
N ARG A 229 -19.84 19.56 -1.46
CA ARG A 229 -20.05 19.19 -2.87
C ARG A 229 -19.82 20.41 -3.75
N ILE A 230 -18.95 20.24 -4.72
CA ILE A 230 -18.66 21.32 -5.69
C ILE A 230 -19.86 21.58 -6.64
N LEU A 231 -20.64 20.53 -6.93
CA LEU A 231 -21.84 20.59 -7.74
C LEU A 231 -23.09 20.36 -6.88
N GLU A 232 -23.55 21.41 -6.21
CA GLU A 232 -24.76 21.33 -5.40
C GLU A 232 -25.99 21.03 -6.28
N GLY A 233 -26.85 20.14 -5.77
CA GLY A 233 -28.11 19.76 -6.44
C GLY A 233 -28.01 18.72 -7.54
N LEU A 234 -26.81 18.20 -7.82
CA LEU A 234 -26.58 17.14 -8.81
C LEU A 234 -26.26 15.81 -8.14
N GLN A 235 -26.93 15.47 -7.04
CA GLN A 235 -26.59 14.36 -6.16
C GLN A 235 -26.63 12.97 -6.79
N ASP A 236 -27.28 12.81 -7.92
CA ASP A 236 -27.53 11.53 -8.59
C ASP A 236 -27.00 11.49 -10.03
N LEU A 237 -26.19 12.45 -10.45
CA LEU A 237 -25.65 12.47 -11.81
C LEU A 237 -24.33 11.71 -11.88
N GLU A 238 -24.15 11.03 -13.01
CA GLU A 238 -22.92 10.27 -13.34
C GLU A 238 -21.65 11.13 -13.31
N ASP A 239 -21.80 12.46 -13.34
CA ASP A 239 -20.72 13.45 -13.38
C ASP A 239 -20.37 14.03 -11.99
N ASP A 240 -21.04 13.63 -10.91
CA ASP A 240 -20.68 14.08 -9.55
C ASP A 240 -19.37 13.41 -9.09
N VAL A 241 -18.29 14.13 -9.24
CA VAL A 241 -16.97 13.69 -8.78
C VAL A 241 -16.88 13.79 -7.27
N GLU A 242 -16.69 12.66 -6.62
CA GLU A 242 -16.49 12.57 -5.17
C GLU A 242 -15.22 13.30 -4.75
N ASN A 243 -15.30 14.15 -3.72
CA ASN A 243 -14.11 14.83 -3.20
C ASN A 243 -13.05 13.82 -2.73
N PRO A 244 -11.80 13.89 -3.22
CA PRO A 244 -10.75 12.92 -2.86
C PRO A 244 -10.50 12.82 -1.35
N TYR A 245 -10.50 13.94 -0.63
CA TYR A 245 -10.31 13.95 0.83
C TYR A 245 -11.50 13.33 1.58
N TRP A 246 -12.72 13.45 1.02
CA TRP A 246 -13.86 12.73 1.56
C TRP A 246 -13.65 11.21 1.42
N ILE A 247 -13.24 10.74 0.24
CA ILE A 247 -12.93 9.33 -0.01
C ILE A 247 -11.86 8.84 0.97
N LEU A 248 -10.76 9.57 1.12
CA LEU A 248 -9.66 9.23 2.02
C LEU A 248 -10.10 9.08 3.49
N ASN A 249 -11.01 9.94 3.94
CA ASN A 249 -11.40 10.01 5.35
C ASN A 249 -12.64 9.18 5.70
N LYS A 250 -13.46 8.82 4.71
CA LYS A 250 -14.72 8.11 4.93
C LYS A 250 -14.76 6.70 4.36
N ASN A 251 -13.95 6.41 3.35
CA ASN A 251 -13.86 5.10 2.70
C ASN A 251 -12.52 4.43 3.05
N THR A 252 -12.21 4.32 4.33
CA THR A 252 -11.01 3.65 4.82
C THR A 252 -11.23 2.15 4.90
N LEU A 253 -10.23 1.38 4.52
CA LEU A 253 -10.17 -0.06 4.65
C LEU A 253 -8.85 -0.46 5.29
N THR A 254 -8.93 -1.14 6.43
CA THR A 254 -7.77 -1.75 7.08
C THR A 254 -7.82 -3.26 6.88
N ASP A 255 -6.73 -3.82 6.38
CA ASP A 255 -6.57 -5.27 6.16
C ASP A 255 -5.48 -5.77 7.12
N GLU A 256 -5.89 -6.61 8.07
CA GLU A 256 -4.99 -7.18 9.07
C GLU A 256 -4.77 -8.66 8.81
N THR A 257 -3.52 -9.07 8.85
CA THR A 257 -3.13 -10.46 8.69
C THR A 257 -2.18 -10.88 9.81
N SER A 258 -2.50 -11.95 10.51
CA SER A 258 -1.60 -12.57 11.49
C SER A 258 -1.33 -14.02 11.11
N ARG A 259 -0.07 -14.44 11.18
CA ARG A 259 0.34 -15.79 10.84
C ARG A 259 1.34 -16.35 11.84
N PHE A 260 1.12 -17.59 12.19
CA PHE A 260 2.02 -18.40 13.00
C PHE A 260 2.38 -19.68 12.22
N THR A 261 3.67 -20.00 12.20
CA THR A 261 4.19 -21.20 11.51
C THR A 261 5.19 -21.90 12.39
#